data_92693694d8992221ea68731d84e05638
#
_entry.id   92693694d8992221ea68731d84e05638
#
_cell.length_a   1.000
_cell.length_b   1.000
_cell.length_c   1.000
_cell.angle_alpha   90.00
_cell.angle_beta   90.00
_cell.angle_gamma   90.00
#
_symmetry.space_group_name_H-M   'P 1'
#
loop_
_entity.id
_entity.type
_entity.pdbx_description
1 polymer ?
#
loop_
_entity_poly.entity_id
_entity_poly.type
_entity_poly.pdbx_seq_one_letter_code
_entity_poly.pdbx_strand_id
1 'polypeptide(L)'
;MDDADVYQDVVFARLKWFKTMGQKFDIIYLDPPFTVDSIFHPVMEALAEADILAEDGCIAIRSLKEKEMPEEFGNLYKYKKKVYGISAIHFYRAYED
;
A
#
# COMPACT_ATOMS: atom_id res chain seq x y z
N MET A 1 21.86 7.36 1.40
CA MET A 1 20.42 7.05 1.33
C MET A 1 20.08 6.02 2.37
N ASP A 2 18.97 6.17 3.06
CA ASP A 2 18.53 5.13 3.98
C ASP A 2 17.62 4.12 3.25
N ASP A 3 17.29 3.03 3.93
CA ASP A 3 16.49 1.95 3.34
C ASP A 3 15.09 2.40 2.94
N ALA A 4 14.53 3.38 3.66
CA ALA A 4 13.19 3.88 3.37
C ALA A 4 13.16 4.65 2.06
N ASP A 5 14.18 5.47 1.78
CA ASP A 5 14.26 6.21 0.52
C ASP A 5 14.40 5.26 -0.66
N VAL A 6 15.24 4.24 -0.53
CA VAL A 6 15.41 3.23 -1.58
C VAL A 6 14.09 2.49 -1.82
N TYR A 7 13.42 2.08 -0.76
CA TYR A 7 12.13 1.38 -0.87
C TYR A 7 11.10 2.25 -1.60
N GLN A 8 10.96 3.51 -1.19
CA GLN A 8 10.01 4.44 -1.78
C GLN A 8 10.28 4.66 -3.26
N ASP A 9 11.54 4.85 -3.64
CA ASP A 9 11.93 5.06 -5.03
C ASP A 9 11.60 3.84 -5.89
N VAL A 10 11.88 2.65 -5.40
CA VAL A 10 11.57 1.40 -6.12
C VAL A 10 10.07 1.25 -6.30
N VAL A 11 9.28 1.50 -5.25
CA VAL A 11 7.83 1.39 -5.32
C VAL A 11 7.28 2.38 -6.34
N PHE A 12 7.71 3.64 -6.30
CA PHE A 12 7.22 4.67 -7.22
C PHE A 12 7.57 4.34 -8.67
N ALA A 13 8.79 3.86 -8.92
CA ALA A 13 9.20 3.47 -10.28
C ALA A 13 8.35 2.30 -10.79
N ARG A 14 8.10 1.31 -9.95
CA ARG A 14 7.29 0.15 -10.30
C ARG A 14 5.85 0.53 -10.57
N LEU A 15 5.26 1.37 -9.73
CA LEU A 15 3.87 1.82 -9.91
C LEU A 15 3.70 2.59 -11.21
N LYS A 16 4.64 3.45 -11.53
CA LYS A 16 4.62 4.20 -12.79
C LYS A 16 4.68 3.27 -14.00
N TRP A 17 5.57 2.26 -13.93
CA TRP A 17 5.72 1.30 -15.00
C TRP A 17 4.45 0.47 -15.20
N PHE A 18 3.86 -0.05 -14.12
CA PHE A 18 2.63 -0.84 -14.18
C PHE A 18 1.46 -0.02 -14.73
N LYS A 19 1.35 1.22 -14.29
CA LYS A 19 0.31 2.13 -14.79
C LYS A 19 0.46 2.36 -16.30
N THR A 20 1.68 2.60 -16.75
CA THR A 20 1.98 2.82 -18.18
C THR A 20 1.63 1.60 -19.01
N MET A 21 1.90 0.40 -18.49
CA MET A 21 1.61 -0.86 -19.17
C MET A 21 0.14 -1.28 -19.08
N GLY A 22 -0.68 -0.55 -18.30
CA GLY A 22 -2.09 -0.91 -18.09
C GLY A 22 -2.28 -2.18 -17.31
N GLN A 23 -1.30 -2.55 -16.48
CA GLN A 23 -1.34 -3.80 -15.74
C GLN A 23 -2.18 -3.68 -14.48
N LYS A 24 -2.98 -4.72 -14.18
CA LYS A 24 -3.83 -4.79 -13.01
C LYS A 24 -3.47 -6.01 -12.17
N PHE A 25 -3.65 -5.89 -10.85
CA PHE A 25 -3.30 -6.95 -9.91
C PHE A 25 -4.49 -7.29 -9.02
N ASP A 26 -4.67 -8.58 -8.74
CA ASP A 26 -5.69 -9.04 -7.80
C ASP A 26 -5.27 -8.80 -6.35
N ILE A 27 -3.97 -8.87 -6.07
CA ILE A 27 -3.45 -8.58 -4.74
C ILE A 27 -2.08 -7.90 -4.86
N ILE A 28 -1.88 -6.87 -4.04
CA ILE A 28 -0.61 -6.18 -3.91
C ILE A 28 -0.20 -6.26 -2.45
N TYR A 29 0.95 -6.89 -2.18
CA TYR A 29 1.47 -7.01 -0.82
C TYR A 29 2.67 -6.09 -0.62
N LEU A 30 2.64 -5.33 0.47
CA LEU A 30 3.70 -4.39 0.81
C LEU A 30 4.22 -4.67 2.22
N ASP A 31 5.54 -4.74 2.36
CA ASP A 31 6.21 -4.95 3.64
C ASP A 31 7.28 -3.88 3.81
N PRO A 32 6.87 -2.61 4.05
CA PRO A 32 7.84 -1.51 4.16
C PRO A 32 8.66 -1.61 5.43
N PRO A 33 9.84 -0.96 5.48
CA PRO A 33 10.66 -0.95 6.69
C PRO A 33 9.91 -0.31 7.86
N PHE A 34 9.89 -0.99 9.00
CA PHE A 34 9.17 -0.51 10.20
C PHE A 34 9.85 0.67 10.87
N THR A 35 11.12 0.92 10.55
CA THR A 35 11.91 1.95 11.19
C THR A 35 11.52 3.38 10.79
N VAL A 36 10.74 3.53 9.71
CA VAL A 36 10.35 4.84 9.21
C VAL A 36 8.86 4.87 8.97
N ASP A 37 8.11 5.46 9.90
CA ASP A 37 6.65 5.56 9.79
C ASP A 37 6.20 6.43 8.62
N SER A 38 6.98 7.44 8.27
CA SER A 38 6.60 8.41 7.25
C SER A 38 6.51 7.82 5.84
N ILE A 39 7.01 6.59 5.62
CA ILE A 39 6.96 5.96 4.30
C ILE A 39 5.55 5.51 3.93
N PHE A 40 4.71 5.21 4.93
CA PHE A 40 3.38 4.61 4.68
C PHE A 40 2.47 5.54 3.88
N HIS A 41 2.42 6.80 4.28
CA HIS A 41 1.49 7.75 3.67
C HIS A 41 1.80 8.01 2.19
N PRO A 42 3.04 8.37 1.79
CA PRO A 42 3.35 8.58 0.37
C PRO A 42 3.15 7.34 -0.49
N VAL A 43 3.50 6.15 0.04
CA VAL A 43 3.34 4.90 -0.70
C VAL A 43 1.87 4.60 -0.94
N MET A 44 1.02 4.76 0.09
CA MET A 44 -0.41 4.50 -0.05
C MET A 44 -1.07 5.51 -0.98
N GLU A 45 -0.67 6.77 -0.93
CA GLU A 45 -1.17 7.78 -1.86
C GLU A 45 -0.81 7.44 -3.31
N ALA A 46 0.43 7.00 -3.53
CA ALA A 46 0.88 6.61 -4.86
C ALA A 46 0.09 5.40 -5.37
N LEU A 47 -0.20 4.44 -4.50
CA LEU A 47 -1.02 3.28 -4.86
C LEU A 47 -2.45 3.69 -5.25
N ALA A 48 -3.03 4.64 -4.50
CA ALA A 48 -4.37 5.13 -4.81
C ALA A 48 -4.42 5.80 -6.19
N GLU A 49 -3.38 6.55 -6.54
CA GLU A 49 -3.30 7.25 -7.80
C GLU A 49 -2.95 6.34 -8.98
N ALA A 50 -2.25 5.25 -8.72
CA ALA A 50 -1.75 4.38 -9.79
C ALA A 50 -2.84 3.58 -10.51
N ASP A 51 -3.97 3.33 -9.84
CA ASP A 51 -5.11 2.59 -10.41
C ASP A 51 -4.69 1.26 -11.02
N ILE A 52 -3.95 0.47 -10.23
CA ILE A 52 -3.42 -0.82 -10.68
C ILE A 52 -4.11 -2.01 -10.03
N LEU A 53 -5.21 -1.79 -9.32
CA LEU A 53 -6.01 -2.89 -8.75
C LEU A 53 -7.03 -3.39 -9.77
N ALA A 54 -7.06 -4.71 -9.93
CA ALA A 54 -8.11 -5.37 -10.71
C ALA A 54 -9.45 -5.23 -9.98
N GLU A 55 -10.54 -5.51 -10.68
CA GLU A 55 -11.86 -5.57 -10.05
C GLU A 55 -11.81 -6.58 -8.90
N ASP A 56 -12.29 -6.17 -7.72
CA ASP A 56 -12.20 -6.94 -6.47
C ASP A 56 -10.77 -7.17 -5.97
N GLY A 57 -9.79 -6.45 -6.51
CA GLY A 57 -8.40 -6.53 -6.03
C GLY A 57 -8.23 -5.85 -4.67
N CYS A 58 -7.17 -6.24 -3.97
CA CYS A 58 -6.87 -5.65 -2.66
C CYS A 58 -5.38 -5.36 -2.48
N ILE A 59 -5.11 -4.43 -1.58
CA ILE A 59 -3.75 -4.09 -1.14
C ILE A 59 -3.61 -4.55 0.30
N ALA A 60 -2.55 -5.33 0.59
CA ALA A 60 -2.21 -5.73 1.95
C ALA A 60 -0.90 -5.06 2.32
N ILE A 61 -0.91 -4.28 3.40
CA ILE A 61 0.28 -3.58 3.86
C ILE A 61 0.56 -3.95 5.32
N ARG A 62 1.79 -4.36 5.60
CA ARG A 62 2.22 -4.77 6.92
C ARG A 62 2.82 -3.60 7.70
N SER A 63 2.49 -3.52 8.98
CA SER A 63 3.02 -2.50 9.89
C SER A 63 3.23 -3.11 11.27
N LEU A 64 3.83 -2.35 12.19
CA LEU A 64 3.77 -2.70 13.60
C LEU A 64 2.33 -2.58 14.07
N LYS A 65 1.93 -3.42 15.04
CA LYS A 65 0.54 -3.45 15.50
C LYS A 65 0.07 -2.14 16.11
N GLU A 66 0.99 -1.36 16.66
CA GLU A 66 0.69 -0.06 17.28
C GLU A 66 0.51 1.06 16.26
N LYS A 67 0.92 0.84 15.01
CA LYS A 67 0.79 1.84 13.95
C LYS A 67 -0.67 1.99 13.55
N GLU A 68 -1.19 3.19 13.67
CA GLU A 68 -2.52 3.48 13.16
C GLU A 68 -2.43 3.91 11.71
N MET A 69 -3.11 3.14 10.85
CA MET A 69 -3.20 3.46 9.43
C MET A 69 -4.55 4.08 9.16
N PRO A 70 -4.61 5.14 8.33
CA PRO A 70 -5.90 5.75 7.99
C PRO A 70 -6.89 4.75 7.42
N GLU A 71 -8.17 5.01 7.65
CA GLU A 71 -9.24 4.18 7.09
C GLU A 71 -9.38 4.37 5.59
N GLU A 72 -8.93 5.52 5.07
CA GLU A 72 -9.03 5.83 3.65
C GLU A 72 -7.76 6.50 3.14
N PHE A 73 -7.41 6.21 1.86
CA PHE A 73 -6.37 6.88 1.10
C PHE A 73 -6.92 7.14 -0.30
N GLY A 74 -7.23 8.40 -0.62
CA GLY A 74 -7.82 8.71 -1.92
C GLY A 74 -9.07 7.88 -2.16
N ASN A 75 -9.05 7.02 -3.18
CA ASN A 75 -10.17 6.13 -3.49
C ASN A 75 -10.05 4.75 -2.86
N LEU A 76 -9.08 4.56 -1.97
CA LEU A 76 -8.89 3.28 -1.26
C LEU A 76 -9.52 3.35 0.12
N TYR A 77 -10.11 2.25 0.58
CA TYR A 77 -10.65 2.15 1.93
C TYR A 77 -10.20 0.86 2.60
N LYS A 78 -9.94 0.94 3.91
CA LYS A 78 -9.55 -0.24 4.69
C LYS A 78 -10.79 -1.04 5.05
N TYR A 79 -10.83 -2.30 4.63
CA TYR A 79 -11.97 -3.16 4.92
C TYR A 79 -11.66 -4.25 5.93
N LYS A 80 -10.38 -4.45 6.28
CA LYS A 80 -9.96 -5.53 7.18
C LYS A 80 -8.61 -5.21 7.79
N LYS A 81 -8.40 -5.66 9.02
CA LYS A 81 -7.12 -5.60 9.72
C LYS A 81 -6.92 -6.92 10.45
N LYS A 82 -5.74 -7.52 10.33
CA LYS A 82 -5.36 -8.72 11.08
C LYS A 82 -4.10 -8.44 11.88
N VAL A 83 -4.07 -8.89 13.14
CA VAL A 83 -2.93 -8.71 14.02
C VAL A 83 -2.24 -10.06 14.21
N TYR A 84 -0.93 -10.07 14.03
CA TYR A 84 -0.09 -11.26 14.21
C TYR A 84 1.12 -10.88 15.06
N GLY A 85 1.15 -11.33 16.33
CA GLY A 85 2.26 -11.02 17.22
C GLY A 85 2.47 -9.51 17.32
N ILE A 86 3.63 -9.01 16.88
CA ILE A 86 3.96 -7.59 16.93
C ILE A 86 3.56 -6.85 15.64
N SER A 87 3.01 -7.55 14.66
CA SER A 87 2.68 -7.00 13.35
C SER A 87 1.19 -6.94 13.12
N ALA A 88 0.79 -6.08 12.22
CA ALA A 88 -0.58 -6.03 11.73
C ALA A 88 -0.56 -5.92 10.21
N ILE A 89 -1.55 -6.51 9.56
CA ILE A 89 -1.73 -6.38 8.11
C ILE A 89 -3.03 -5.64 7.88
N HIS A 90 -2.95 -4.53 7.15
CA HIS A 90 -4.10 -3.71 6.79
C HIS A 90 -4.48 -3.99 5.35
N PHE A 91 -5.77 -4.25 5.10
CA PHE A 91 -6.28 -4.60 3.78
C PHE A 91 -7.13 -3.48 3.24
N TYR A 92 -6.83 -3.03 2.04
CA TYR A 92 -7.53 -1.93 1.38
C TYR A 92 -8.10 -2.38 0.05
N ARG A 93 -9.24 -1.79 -0.31
CA ARG A 93 -9.87 -1.94 -1.64
C ARG A 93 -10.18 -0.58 -2.20
N ALA A 94 -10.34 -0.51 -3.52
CA ALA A 94 -10.79 0.70 -4.18
C ALA A 94 -12.30 0.81 -4.11
N TYR A 95 -12.81 2.04 -3.91
CA TYR A 95 -14.25 2.27 -4.03
C TYR A 95 -14.68 2.01 -5.47
N GLU A 96 -15.82 1.37 -5.64
CA GLU A 96 -16.40 1.13 -6.95
C GLU A 96 -17.18 2.36 -7.39
N ASP A 97 -17.08 2.66 -8.66
CA ASP A 97 -17.86 3.76 -9.28
C ASP A 97 -19.29 3.35 -9.56
#